data_bf60179cb3b7d70284b7690b76b1d673
#
_entry.id   bf60179cb3b7d70284b7690b76b1d673
#
_cell.length_a   1.000
_cell.length_b   1.000
_cell.length_c   1.000
_cell.angle_alpha   90.00
_cell.angle_beta   90.00
_cell.angle_gamma   90.00
#
_symmetry.space_group_name_H-M   'P 1'
#
loop_
_entity.id
_entity.type
_entity.pdbx_description
1 polymer ?
#
loop_
_entity_poly.entity_id
_entity_poly.type
_entity_poly.pdbx_seq_one_letter_code
_entity_poly.pdbx_strand_id
1 'polypeptide(L)'
;MTNKTASAVLTAGAVFLLQKRFYEDVQQHSIETESQSGIQAVKGENKMAESINENILLGQVCTYLPLRIRGAVQSIQPASAERIQEIRLRAGRPLAVSISGKERFVTIDGCLTAYPEQAVQTLKTETEEAFRAVCEYSVYSYTKELREGFITLRGGARVGIAGTAVYENGVLSHMRDISSLCFRIPRQMKDCAASLAGQTVAKGGGLLLAGRTGSGKTTMLRDLCRLLGSTERVSLIDTRGEIAGVAHGVPQYDVGLHTDVLSGFSRNEGAVIALRVMAPDYIICDEIGTYEDAEALMQIHGCGVKIVAAAHAGSMEDIMSRETLKPLIDAGVFEYAALLGSSTMPGSLSAVKRLREP
;
A
#
# COMPACT_ATOMS: atom_id res chain seq x y z
N MET A 1 -4.33 42.06 1.84
CA MET A 1 -3.98 40.63 2.05
C MET A 1 -5.22 39.74 2.00
N THR A 2 -6.02 39.74 0.92
CA THR A 2 -7.32 39.04 0.87
C THR A 2 -7.67 38.38 -0.47
N ASN A 3 -6.68 38.23 -1.39
CA ASN A 3 -7.00 37.66 -2.72
C ASN A 3 -6.30 36.37 -3.09
N LYS A 4 -5.49 35.77 -2.21
CA LYS A 4 -4.81 34.48 -2.49
C LYS A 4 -5.52 33.25 -1.91
N THR A 5 -6.37 33.41 -0.91
CA THR A 5 -7.13 32.33 -0.28
C THR A 5 -8.41 31.96 -1.04
N ALA A 6 -9.02 32.89 -1.74
CA ALA A 6 -10.24 32.63 -2.54
C ALA A 6 -9.97 31.78 -3.80
N SER A 7 -8.79 31.90 -4.42
CA SER A 7 -8.44 31.15 -5.63
C SER A 7 -8.16 29.66 -5.35
N ALA A 8 -7.64 29.31 -4.17
CA ALA A 8 -7.34 27.92 -3.79
C ALA A 8 -8.61 27.13 -3.42
N VAL A 9 -9.61 27.78 -2.87
CA VAL A 9 -10.90 27.15 -2.50
C VAL A 9 -11.76 26.90 -3.75
N LEU A 10 -11.68 27.79 -4.75
CA LEU A 10 -12.39 27.62 -6.02
C LEU A 10 -11.83 26.47 -6.87
N THR A 11 -10.52 26.23 -6.83
CA THR A 11 -9.90 25.10 -7.55
C THR A 11 -10.20 23.75 -6.90
N ALA A 12 -10.25 23.65 -5.58
CA ALA A 12 -10.61 22.42 -4.88
C ALA A 12 -12.09 22.04 -5.09
N GLY A 13 -12.99 23.03 -5.06
CA GLY A 13 -14.42 22.84 -5.33
C GLY A 13 -14.71 22.43 -6.79
N ALA A 14 -13.98 22.99 -7.75
CA ALA A 14 -14.12 22.65 -9.17
C ALA A 14 -13.62 21.22 -9.46
N VAL A 15 -12.53 20.78 -8.85
CA VAL A 15 -12.02 19.42 -8.97
C VAL A 15 -13.00 18.41 -8.34
N PHE A 16 -13.58 18.71 -7.19
CA PHE A 16 -14.57 17.85 -6.53
C PHE A 16 -15.87 17.71 -7.34
N LEU A 17 -16.34 18.80 -7.94
CA LEU A 17 -17.53 18.78 -8.80
C LEU A 17 -17.30 18.05 -10.12
N LEU A 18 -16.09 18.13 -10.70
CA LEU A 18 -15.70 17.37 -11.88
C LEU A 18 -15.58 15.88 -11.57
N GLN A 19 -15.04 15.51 -10.42
CA GLN A 19 -14.98 14.12 -9.98
C GLN A 19 -16.38 13.54 -9.73
N LYS A 20 -17.29 14.29 -9.10
CA LYS A 20 -18.67 13.85 -8.84
C LYS A 20 -19.45 13.66 -10.15
N ARG A 21 -19.32 14.57 -11.09
CA ARG A 21 -19.99 14.49 -12.40
C ARG A 21 -19.47 13.33 -13.23
N PHE A 22 -18.16 13.08 -13.19
CA PHE A 22 -17.54 11.93 -13.84
C PHE A 22 -18.02 10.58 -13.26
N TYR A 23 -18.24 10.51 -11.94
CA TYR A 23 -18.78 9.31 -11.27
C TYR A 23 -20.25 9.05 -11.62
N GLU A 24 -21.05 10.09 -11.73
CA GLU A 24 -22.48 9.99 -12.11
C GLU A 24 -22.64 9.57 -13.59
N ASP A 25 -21.82 10.10 -14.48
CA ASP A 25 -21.81 9.73 -15.91
C ASP A 25 -21.34 8.27 -16.14
N VAL A 26 -20.37 7.79 -15.36
CA VAL A 26 -19.89 6.39 -15.44
C VAL A 26 -20.96 5.41 -14.93
N GLN A 27 -21.74 5.75 -13.90
CA GLN A 27 -22.82 4.89 -13.41
C GLN A 27 -24.01 4.82 -14.36
N GLN A 28 -24.37 5.91 -15.04
CA GLN A 28 -25.45 5.91 -16.02
C GLN A 28 -25.12 5.15 -17.31
N HIS A 29 -23.84 5.15 -17.74
CA HIS A 29 -23.42 4.41 -18.96
C HIS A 29 -23.23 2.91 -18.71
N SER A 30 -23.09 2.45 -17.46
CA SER A 30 -22.89 1.04 -17.13
C SER A 30 -24.17 0.19 -17.22
N ILE A 31 -25.33 0.80 -17.39
CA ILE A 31 -26.64 0.10 -17.42
C ILE A 31 -27.10 -0.21 -18.88
N GLU A 32 -26.50 0.38 -19.91
CA GLU A 32 -27.07 0.31 -21.27
C GLU A 32 -26.25 -0.41 -22.35
N THR A 33 -25.05 -0.96 -22.11
CA THR A 33 -24.31 -1.64 -23.20
C THR A 33 -23.55 -2.88 -22.74
N GLU A 34 -24.26 -4.01 -22.71
CA GLU A 34 -23.65 -5.34 -22.85
C GLU A 34 -23.32 -5.60 -24.34
N SER A 35 -22.12 -5.27 -24.78
CA SER A 35 -21.52 -5.81 -25.99
C SER A 35 -19.99 -5.95 -25.84
N GLN A 36 -19.41 -6.96 -26.50
CA GLN A 36 -17.97 -7.28 -26.43
C GLN A 36 -17.02 -6.11 -26.78
N SER A 37 -17.49 -5.07 -27.47
CA SER A 37 -16.75 -3.85 -27.76
C SER A 37 -16.58 -2.92 -26.53
N GLY A 38 -17.53 -2.94 -25.58
CA GLY A 38 -17.45 -2.14 -24.34
C GLY A 38 -16.34 -2.59 -23.38
N ILE A 39 -16.05 -3.90 -23.34
CA ILE A 39 -15.00 -4.44 -22.45
C ILE A 39 -13.59 -4.00 -22.85
N GLN A 40 -13.34 -3.81 -24.16
CA GLN A 40 -12.03 -3.32 -24.62
C GLN A 40 -11.87 -1.81 -24.39
N ALA A 41 -12.92 -1.01 -24.51
CA ALA A 41 -12.90 0.43 -24.23
C ALA A 41 -12.66 0.70 -22.74
N VAL A 42 -13.41 0.04 -21.84
CA VAL A 42 -13.24 0.16 -20.37
C VAL A 42 -11.84 -0.29 -19.91
N LYS A 43 -11.27 -1.33 -20.51
CA LYS A 43 -9.87 -1.73 -20.25
C LYS A 43 -8.85 -0.68 -20.72
N GLY A 44 -9.13 0.03 -21.80
CA GLY A 44 -8.29 1.12 -22.32
C GLY A 44 -8.31 2.36 -21.40
N GLU A 45 -9.49 2.76 -20.95
CA GLU A 45 -9.69 3.91 -20.06
C GLU A 45 -9.10 3.66 -18.65
N ASN A 46 -9.29 2.46 -18.08
CA ASN A 46 -8.66 2.08 -16.83
C ASN A 46 -7.14 2.10 -16.93
N LYS A 47 -6.57 1.62 -18.02
CA LYS A 47 -5.12 1.61 -18.22
C LYS A 47 -4.55 3.03 -18.36
N MET A 48 -5.30 3.95 -18.97
CA MET A 48 -4.92 5.36 -19.12
C MET A 48 -5.02 6.09 -17.75
N ALA A 49 -6.05 5.82 -16.96
CA ALA A 49 -6.19 6.37 -15.61
C ALA A 49 -5.11 5.85 -14.64
N GLU A 50 -4.72 4.60 -14.74
CA GLU A 50 -3.61 4.01 -13.99
C GLU A 50 -2.27 4.67 -14.35
N SER A 51 -2.00 4.87 -15.64
CA SER A 51 -0.79 5.54 -16.14
C SER A 51 -0.69 7.00 -15.65
N ILE A 52 -1.79 7.74 -15.66
CA ILE A 52 -1.84 9.11 -15.12
C ILE A 52 -1.51 9.12 -13.62
N ASN A 53 -2.04 8.18 -12.86
CA ASN A 53 -1.81 8.10 -11.42
C ASN A 53 -0.36 7.71 -11.07
N GLU A 54 0.24 6.79 -11.83
CA GLU A 54 1.65 6.39 -11.67
C GLU A 54 2.61 7.54 -11.97
N ASN A 55 2.35 8.35 -13.00
CA ASN A 55 3.13 9.54 -13.33
C ASN A 55 3.04 10.62 -12.24
N ILE A 56 1.87 10.78 -11.60
CA ILE A 56 1.68 11.69 -10.46
C ILE A 56 2.54 11.24 -9.28
N LEU A 57 2.54 9.95 -8.95
CA LEU A 57 3.30 9.40 -7.82
C LEU A 57 4.82 9.52 -8.02
N LEU A 58 5.33 9.22 -9.22
CA LEU A 58 6.72 9.45 -9.55
C LEU A 58 7.09 10.93 -9.43
N GLY A 59 6.23 11.83 -9.93
CA GLY A 59 6.39 13.27 -9.80
C GLY A 59 6.48 13.73 -8.36
N GLN A 60 5.64 13.20 -7.47
CA GLN A 60 5.68 13.48 -6.03
C GLN A 60 7.00 13.01 -5.41
N VAL A 61 7.45 11.79 -5.70
CA VAL A 61 8.75 11.28 -5.22
C VAL A 61 9.90 12.17 -5.69
N CYS A 62 9.86 12.64 -6.94
CA CYS A 62 10.87 13.52 -7.49
C CYS A 62 11.03 14.84 -6.72
N THR A 63 10.01 15.30 -5.99
CA THR A 63 10.12 16.53 -5.17
C THR A 63 11.11 16.40 -4.02
N TYR A 64 11.37 15.18 -3.54
CA TYR A 64 12.32 14.87 -2.48
C TYR A 64 13.75 14.65 -2.99
N LEU A 65 13.95 14.60 -4.31
CA LEU A 65 15.25 14.36 -4.92
C LEU A 65 16.00 15.68 -5.14
N PRO A 66 17.33 15.72 -4.94
CA PRO A 66 18.18 16.86 -5.31
C PRO A 66 18.03 17.21 -6.79
N LEU A 67 18.19 18.49 -7.12
CA LEU A 67 17.86 19.03 -8.44
C LEU A 67 18.50 18.24 -9.61
N ARG A 68 19.77 17.89 -9.50
CA ARG A 68 20.50 17.16 -10.55
C ARG A 68 19.98 15.75 -10.72
N ILE A 69 19.75 15.02 -9.63
CA ILE A 69 19.19 13.68 -9.60
C ILE A 69 17.75 13.70 -10.11
N ARG A 70 16.95 14.68 -9.67
CA ARG A 70 15.58 14.91 -10.13
C ARG A 70 15.53 15.09 -11.64
N GLY A 71 16.41 15.95 -12.19
CA GLY A 71 16.49 16.17 -13.63
C GLY A 71 16.75 14.89 -14.41
N ALA A 72 17.72 14.08 -13.97
CA ALA A 72 18.01 12.80 -14.62
C ALA A 72 16.82 11.84 -14.57
N VAL A 73 16.11 11.72 -13.42
CA VAL A 73 14.94 10.85 -13.29
C VAL A 73 13.77 11.34 -14.14
N GLN A 74 13.51 12.64 -14.18
CA GLN A 74 12.42 13.23 -14.97
C GLN A 74 12.66 13.16 -16.48
N SER A 75 13.93 13.05 -16.91
CA SER A 75 14.31 12.86 -18.31
C SER A 75 14.13 11.41 -18.79
N ILE A 76 13.81 10.45 -17.92
CA ILE A 76 13.53 9.07 -18.33
C ILE A 76 12.29 9.06 -19.22
N GLN A 77 12.36 8.31 -20.34
CA GLN A 77 11.24 8.18 -21.27
C GLN A 77 9.96 7.72 -20.54
N PRO A 78 8.77 8.32 -20.81
CA PRO A 78 7.52 8.06 -20.12
C PRO A 78 7.18 6.57 -19.98
N ALA A 79 7.27 5.79 -21.05
CA ALA A 79 6.99 4.35 -21.06
C ALA A 79 7.88 3.52 -20.11
N SER A 80 9.08 4.03 -19.78
CA SER A 80 9.97 3.42 -18.80
C SER A 80 9.73 3.98 -17.41
N ALA A 81 9.45 5.28 -17.30
CA ALA A 81 9.16 5.99 -16.06
C ALA A 81 7.96 5.39 -15.33
N GLU A 82 6.88 5.10 -16.05
CA GLU A 82 5.67 4.42 -15.54
C GLU A 82 5.94 3.05 -14.93
N ARG A 83 7.04 2.40 -15.30
CA ARG A 83 7.43 1.07 -14.82
C ARG A 83 8.43 1.08 -13.69
N ILE A 84 8.89 2.25 -13.23
CA ILE A 84 9.83 2.39 -12.13
C ILE A 84 9.16 1.96 -10.83
N GLN A 85 9.79 1.02 -10.13
CA GLN A 85 9.34 0.48 -8.84
C GLN A 85 10.15 1.07 -7.68
N GLU A 86 11.43 1.34 -7.91
CA GLU A 86 12.34 1.89 -6.92
C GLU A 86 13.31 2.88 -7.56
N ILE A 87 13.67 3.94 -6.81
CA ILE A 87 14.80 4.83 -7.10
C ILE A 87 15.79 4.70 -5.95
N ARG A 88 17.04 4.43 -6.25
CA ARG A 88 18.08 4.21 -5.24
C ARG A 88 19.20 5.23 -5.35
N LEU A 89 19.35 6.02 -4.29
CA LEU A 89 20.48 6.89 -4.07
C LEU A 89 21.45 6.19 -3.11
N ARG A 90 22.68 5.99 -3.54
CA ARG A 90 23.77 5.44 -2.70
C ARG A 90 24.96 6.40 -2.80
N ALA A 91 25.42 6.91 -1.67
CA ALA A 91 26.52 7.87 -1.63
C ALA A 91 27.79 7.33 -2.34
N GLY A 92 28.30 8.06 -3.30
CA GLY A 92 29.47 7.68 -4.11
C GLY A 92 29.21 6.52 -5.08
N ARG A 93 27.94 6.21 -5.42
CA ARG A 93 27.58 5.13 -6.35
C ARG A 93 26.65 5.64 -7.45
N PRO A 94 26.53 4.89 -8.58
CA PRO A 94 25.62 5.24 -9.66
C PRO A 94 24.17 5.32 -9.20
N LEU A 95 23.43 6.32 -9.70
CA LEU A 95 21.99 6.41 -9.57
C LEU A 95 21.35 5.18 -10.22
N ALA A 96 20.51 4.49 -9.48
CA ALA A 96 19.86 3.28 -9.96
C ALA A 96 18.34 3.36 -9.83
N VAL A 97 17.63 2.71 -10.75
CA VAL A 97 16.18 2.47 -10.72
C VAL A 97 15.88 0.98 -10.89
N SER A 98 14.82 0.51 -10.26
CA SER A 98 14.31 -0.85 -10.48
C SER A 98 13.10 -0.81 -11.39
N ILE A 99 13.11 -1.60 -12.46
CA ILE A 99 12.01 -1.74 -13.42
C ILE A 99 11.73 -3.22 -13.60
N SER A 100 10.51 -3.65 -13.28
CA SER A 100 10.09 -5.06 -13.36
C SER A 100 11.07 -6.02 -12.65
N GLY A 101 11.54 -5.61 -11.46
CA GLY A 101 12.47 -6.39 -10.63
C GLY A 101 13.94 -6.40 -11.12
N LYS A 102 14.27 -5.63 -12.17
CA LYS A 102 15.65 -5.51 -12.68
C LYS A 102 16.20 -4.12 -12.39
N GLU A 103 17.38 -4.05 -11.76
CA GLU A 103 18.09 -2.79 -11.55
C GLU A 103 18.70 -2.29 -12.89
N ARG A 104 18.57 -0.98 -13.14
CA ARG A 104 19.18 -0.24 -14.24
C ARG A 104 19.78 1.04 -13.69
N PHE A 105 20.82 1.52 -14.34
CA PHE A 105 21.44 2.80 -14.01
C PHE A 105 20.89 3.92 -14.89
N VAL A 106 20.91 5.14 -14.38
CA VAL A 106 20.35 6.33 -15.05
C VAL A 106 21.48 7.27 -15.44
N THR A 107 21.54 7.63 -16.72
CA THR A 107 22.50 8.63 -17.22
C THR A 107 21.97 10.04 -16.94
N ILE A 108 22.78 11.09 -17.16
CA ILE A 108 22.38 12.48 -16.88
C ILE A 108 21.20 12.95 -17.76
N ASP A 109 21.07 12.43 -18.94
CA ASP A 109 20.02 12.68 -19.92
C ASP A 109 18.81 11.72 -19.80
N GLY A 110 18.80 10.89 -18.74
CA GLY A 110 17.69 10.00 -18.44
C GLY A 110 17.67 8.68 -19.21
N CYS A 111 18.73 8.35 -19.93
CA CYS A 111 18.82 7.03 -20.58
C CYS A 111 19.05 5.93 -19.53
N LEU A 112 18.42 4.78 -19.74
CA LEU A 112 18.63 3.61 -18.90
C LEU A 112 19.75 2.74 -19.46
N THR A 113 20.74 2.42 -18.63
CA THR A 113 21.91 1.63 -19.02
C THR A 113 22.16 0.48 -18.05
N ALA A 114 22.85 -0.56 -18.52
CA ALA A 114 23.39 -1.61 -17.68
C ALA A 114 24.83 -1.27 -17.18
N TYR A 115 25.45 -0.22 -17.72
CA TYR A 115 26.85 0.15 -17.51
C TYR A 115 26.96 1.24 -16.44
N PRO A 116 27.47 0.93 -15.24
CA PRO A 116 27.54 1.87 -14.12
C PRO A 116 28.41 3.10 -14.37
N GLU A 117 29.41 2.99 -15.26
CA GLU A 117 30.32 4.07 -15.63
C GLU A 117 29.66 5.18 -16.45
N GLN A 118 28.55 4.91 -17.12
CA GLN A 118 27.78 5.88 -17.89
C GLN A 118 26.75 6.63 -17.03
N ALA A 119 26.53 6.16 -15.82
CA ALA A 119 25.46 6.65 -14.96
C ALA A 119 25.86 7.88 -14.15
N VAL A 120 24.86 8.65 -13.77
CA VAL A 120 25.00 9.74 -12.80
C VAL A 120 25.49 9.18 -11.47
N GLN A 121 26.66 9.65 -11.01
CA GLN A 121 27.17 9.31 -9.68
C GLN A 121 26.42 10.14 -8.63
N THR A 122 25.82 9.49 -7.65
CA THR A 122 25.16 10.15 -6.52
C THR A 122 26.20 10.66 -5.53
N LEU A 123 26.22 11.95 -5.26
CA LEU A 123 27.13 12.53 -4.28
C LEU A 123 26.63 12.27 -2.85
N LYS A 124 27.55 12.22 -1.87
CA LYS A 124 27.20 12.12 -0.46
C LYS A 124 26.29 13.27 -0.02
N THR A 125 26.61 14.50 -0.45
CA THR A 125 25.81 15.70 -0.17
C THR A 125 24.39 15.61 -0.72
N GLU A 126 24.20 14.99 -1.89
CA GLU A 126 22.88 14.76 -2.49
C GLU A 126 22.06 13.72 -1.70
N THR A 127 22.71 12.66 -1.21
CA THR A 127 22.04 11.68 -0.34
C THR A 127 21.58 12.33 0.97
N GLU A 128 22.42 13.21 1.56
CA GLU A 128 22.07 13.95 2.77
C GLU A 128 20.97 15.01 2.53
N GLU A 129 20.98 15.68 1.37
CA GLU A 129 19.94 16.63 0.97
C GLU A 129 18.59 15.90 0.82
N ALA A 130 18.57 14.80 0.09
CA ALA A 130 17.38 13.98 -0.07
C ALA A 130 16.86 13.46 1.28
N PHE A 131 17.75 13.01 2.18
CA PHE A 131 17.34 12.58 3.52
C PHE A 131 16.67 13.70 4.32
N ARG A 132 17.25 14.92 4.30
CA ARG A 132 16.62 16.06 4.97
C ARG A 132 15.25 16.40 4.38
N ALA A 133 15.12 16.35 3.06
CA ALA A 133 13.83 16.55 2.40
C ALA A 133 12.80 15.50 2.81
N VAL A 134 13.19 14.21 2.87
CA VAL A 134 12.33 13.09 3.33
C VAL A 134 11.88 13.28 4.77
N CYS A 135 12.72 13.82 5.65
CA CYS A 135 12.38 14.17 7.04
C CYS A 135 11.71 15.55 7.16
N GLU A 136 11.27 16.17 6.07
CA GLU A 136 10.69 17.53 6.05
C GLU A 136 11.53 18.54 6.86
N TYR A 137 12.85 18.39 6.81
CA TYR A 137 13.85 19.16 7.55
C TYR A 137 13.74 19.08 9.08
N SER A 138 13.00 18.11 9.61
CA SER A 138 12.83 17.85 11.05
C SER A 138 13.10 16.39 11.40
N VAL A 139 14.37 15.98 11.43
CA VAL A 139 14.78 14.58 11.67
C VAL A 139 14.24 14.03 12.99
N TYR A 140 14.15 14.85 14.02
CA TYR A 140 13.65 14.44 15.34
C TYR A 140 12.17 14.03 15.32
N SER A 141 11.37 14.58 14.42
CA SER A 141 9.94 14.23 14.29
C SER A 141 9.73 12.83 13.73
N TYR A 142 10.75 12.24 13.12
CA TYR A 142 10.71 10.91 12.48
C TYR A 142 11.53 9.86 13.24
N THR A 143 11.79 10.06 14.55
CA THR A 143 12.65 9.16 15.33
C THR A 143 12.11 7.73 15.39
N LYS A 144 10.78 7.55 15.43
CA LYS A 144 10.13 6.22 15.44
C LYS A 144 10.35 5.53 14.09
N GLU A 145 10.04 6.19 13.00
CA GLU A 145 10.16 5.69 11.63
C GLU A 145 11.62 5.38 11.27
N LEU A 146 12.54 6.20 11.72
CA LEU A 146 13.98 5.99 11.53
C LEU A 146 14.48 4.73 12.26
N ARG A 147 13.90 4.39 13.41
CA ARG A 147 14.19 3.13 14.11
C ARG A 147 13.63 1.92 13.35
N GLU A 148 12.51 2.09 12.68
CA GLU A 148 11.90 1.09 11.80
C GLU A 148 12.63 0.98 10.44
N GLY A 149 13.52 1.93 10.13
CA GLY A 149 14.36 1.94 8.93
C GLY A 149 13.68 2.49 7.68
N PHE A 150 12.48 3.07 7.79
CA PHE A 150 11.80 3.70 6.65
C PHE A 150 10.87 4.83 7.08
N ILE A 151 10.59 5.74 6.14
CA ILE A 151 9.59 6.81 6.26
C ILE A 151 8.58 6.65 5.12
N THR A 152 7.29 6.83 5.42
CA THR A 152 6.23 6.91 4.41
C THR A 152 5.99 8.36 4.03
N LEU A 153 6.15 8.68 2.74
CA LEU A 153 5.94 10.01 2.17
C LEU A 153 4.47 10.23 1.81
N ARG A 154 4.12 11.49 1.58
CA ARG A 154 2.85 11.84 0.92
C ARG A 154 2.79 11.16 -0.45
N GLY A 155 1.63 10.58 -0.78
CA GLY A 155 1.46 9.73 -1.96
C GLY A 155 1.80 8.25 -1.72
N GLY A 156 2.16 7.86 -0.47
CA GLY A 156 2.34 6.46 -0.07
C GLY A 156 3.70 5.84 -0.44
N ALA A 157 4.60 6.61 -1.05
CA ALA A 157 5.95 6.14 -1.31
C ALA A 157 6.67 5.88 0.02
N ARG A 158 7.37 4.75 0.11
CA ARG A 158 8.22 4.41 1.26
C ARG A 158 9.67 4.66 0.91
N VAL A 159 10.37 5.31 1.82
CA VAL A 159 11.81 5.54 1.69
C VAL A 159 12.54 4.71 2.73
N GLY A 160 13.16 3.62 2.30
CA GLY A 160 14.09 2.85 3.12
C GLY A 160 15.39 3.62 3.31
N ILE A 161 15.90 3.63 4.54
CA ILE A 161 17.03 4.44 4.95
C ILE A 161 18.13 3.52 5.49
N ALA A 162 19.35 3.70 5.00
CA ALA A 162 20.53 3.01 5.51
C ALA A 162 21.63 4.02 5.90
N GLY A 163 22.25 3.76 7.04
CA GLY A 163 23.29 4.58 7.62
C GLY A 163 24.00 3.85 8.76
N THR A 164 24.74 4.58 9.57
CA THR A 164 25.44 4.06 10.75
C THR A 164 24.50 4.11 11.96
N ALA A 165 24.25 2.98 12.59
CA ALA A 165 23.42 2.88 13.78
C ALA A 165 24.12 3.49 15.01
N VAL A 166 23.36 4.21 15.83
CA VAL A 166 23.79 4.73 17.14
C VAL A 166 22.88 4.12 18.21
N TYR A 167 23.49 3.44 19.17
CA TYR A 167 22.78 2.80 20.28
C TYR A 167 22.97 3.59 21.58
N GLU A 168 21.90 3.73 22.35
CA GLU A 168 21.89 4.26 23.70
C GLU A 168 21.22 3.24 24.62
N ASN A 169 21.89 2.85 25.69
CA ASN A 169 21.39 1.82 26.63
C ASN A 169 20.98 0.50 25.95
N GLY A 170 21.68 0.09 24.88
CA GLY A 170 21.39 -1.15 24.13
C GLY A 170 20.20 -1.05 23.17
N VAL A 171 19.55 0.10 23.07
CA VAL A 171 18.43 0.35 22.16
C VAL A 171 18.91 1.26 21.01
N LEU A 172 18.48 0.97 19.78
CA LEU A 172 18.75 1.84 18.65
C LEU A 172 18.13 3.23 18.91
N SER A 173 18.99 4.24 19.09
CA SER A 173 18.58 5.62 19.32
C SER A 173 18.26 6.31 18.00
N HIS A 174 19.24 6.37 17.10
CA HIS A 174 19.11 7.01 15.78
C HIS A 174 20.11 6.44 14.77
N MET A 175 20.02 6.88 13.51
CA MET A 175 21.00 6.62 12.47
C MET A 175 21.76 7.92 12.13
N ARG A 176 23.04 7.79 11.87
CA ARG A 176 23.90 8.86 11.35
C ARG A 176 24.59 8.42 10.05
N ASP A 177 25.29 9.33 9.40
CA ASP A 177 26.06 9.05 8.18
C ASP A 177 25.22 8.28 7.16
N ILE A 178 24.08 8.86 6.78
CA ILE A 178 23.15 8.22 5.84
C ILE A 178 23.88 7.92 4.53
N SER A 179 23.96 6.65 4.20
CA SER A 179 24.72 6.13 3.06
C SER A 179 23.83 5.75 1.87
N SER A 180 22.55 5.47 2.11
CA SER A 180 21.64 5.05 1.05
C SER A 180 20.18 5.39 1.36
N LEU A 181 19.44 5.75 0.31
CA LEU A 181 17.99 5.93 0.31
C LEU A 181 17.39 5.09 -0.80
N CYS A 182 16.33 4.34 -0.48
CA CYS A 182 15.57 3.54 -1.43
C CYS A 182 14.13 4.05 -1.47
N PHE A 183 13.79 4.86 -2.47
CA PHE A 183 12.43 5.34 -2.71
C PHE A 183 11.65 4.25 -3.43
N ARG A 184 10.68 3.63 -2.74
CA ARG A 184 9.75 2.66 -3.32
C ARG A 184 8.50 3.37 -3.77
N ILE A 185 8.22 3.30 -5.07
CA ILE A 185 7.04 3.91 -5.67
C ILE A 185 5.87 2.96 -5.47
N PRO A 186 4.81 3.40 -4.78
CA PRO A 186 3.68 2.53 -4.51
C PRO A 186 2.90 2.26 -5.79
N ARG A 187 2.33 1.06 -5.86
CA ARG A 187 1.36 0.70 -6.89
C ARG A 187 0.13 0.14 -6.21
N GLN A 188 -1.01 0.69 -6.55
CA GLN A 188 -2.29 0.15 -6.13
C GLN A 188 -2.90 -0.59 -7.31
N MET A 189 -3.14 -1.89 -7.15
CA MET A 189 -3.85 -2.69 -8.14
C MET A 189 -5.33 -2.73 -7.74
N LYS A 190 -6.16 -1.97 -8.45
CA LYS A 190 -7.62 -1.96 -8.26
C LYS A 190 -8.23 -3.20 -8.92
N ASP A 191 -9.36 -3.65 -8.33
CA ASP A 191 -10.18 -4.76 -8.79
C ASP A 191 -9.48 -6.14 -8.84
N CYS A 192 -8.25 -6.22 -8.34
CA CYS A 192 -7.54 -7.51 -8.24
C CYS A 192 -8.25 -8.48 -7.27
N ALA A 193 -8.98 -7.96 -6.29
CA ALA A 193 -9.75 -8.74 -5.33
C ALA A 193 -11.23 -8.92 -5.71
N ALA A 194 -11.73 -8.35 -6.79
CA ALA A 194 -13.16 -8.35 -7.13
C ALA A 194 -13.74 -9.76 -7.24
N SER A 195 -13.04 -10.68 -7.91
CA SER A 195 -13.46 -12.08 -8.03
C SER A 195 -13.53 -12.80 -6.67
N LEU A 196 -12.53 -12.58 -5.80
CA LEU A 196 -12.50 -13.14 -4.46
C LEU A 196 -13.60 -12.54 -3.59
N ALA A 197 -13.80 -11.24 -3.63
CA ALA A 197 -14.85 -10.55 -2.89
C ALA A 197 -16.25 -11.12 -3.25
N GLY A 198 -16.55 -11.29 -4.54
CA GLY A 198 -17.81 -11.86 -5.00
C GLY A 198 -18.04 -13.32 -4.56
N GLN A 199 -16.97 -14.09 -4.38
CA GLN A 199 -17.07 -15.49 -3.91
C GLN A 199 -17.22 -15.61 -2.38
N THR A 200 -16.82 -14.58 -1.62
CA THR A 200 -16.67 -14.63 -0.16
C THR A 200 -17.41 -13.49 0.54
N VAL A 201 -16.77 -12.36 0.76
CA VAL A 201 -17.27 -11.26 1.61
C VAL A 201 -18.57 -10.63 1.10
N ALA A 202 -18.81 -10.59 -0.19
CA ALA A 202 -20.09 -10.15 -0.75
C ALA A 202 -21.27 -11.02 -0.36
N LYS A 203 -21.02 -12.26 0.10
CA LYS A 203 -22.02 -13.16 0.69
C LYS A 203 -22.19 -12.97 2.19
N GLY A 204 -21.54 -11.96 2.75
CA GLY A 204 -21.65 -11.56 4.14
C GLY A 204 -20.78 -12.34 5.11
N GLY A 205 -19.73 -13.04 4.65
CA GLY A 205 -18.86 -13.84 5.50
C GLY A 205 -17.51 -13.19 5.84
N GLY A 206 -16.88 -13.64 6.92
CA GLY A 206 -15.48 -13.35 7.23
C GLY A 206 -14.53 -14.17 6.35
N LEU A 207 -13.32 -13.64 6.10
CA LEU A 207 -12.35 -14.23 5.17
C LEU A 207 -10.95 -14.30 5.77
N LEU A 208 -10.37 -15.49 5.73
CA LEU A 208 -8.93 -15.69 5.97
C LEU A 208 -8.19 -15.77 4.64
N LEU A 209 -7.35 -14.77 4.35
CA LEU A 209 -6.52 -14.70 3.14
C LEU A 209 -5.13 -15.23 3.43
N ALA A 210 -4.74 -16.35 2.85
CA ALA A 210 -3.46 -16.98 3.11
C ALA A 210 -2.55 -17.01 1.88
N GLY A 211 -1.24 -17.11 2.11
CA GLY A 211 -0.25 -17.21 1.04
C GLY A 211 1.18 -17.02 1.55
N ARG A 212 2.15 -17.43 0.75
CA ARG A 212 3.58 -17.25 1.04
C ARG A 212 3.98 -15.79 0.96
N THR A 213 5.17 -15.46 1.45
CA THR A 213 5.77 -14.13 1.26
C THR A 213 5.87 -13.80 -0.24
N GLY A 214 5.48 -12.58 -0.62
CA GLY A 214 5.46 -12.15 -2.02
C GLY A 214 4.29 -12.67 -2.87
N SER A 215 3.32 -13.40 -2.30
CA SER A 215 2.14 -13.90 -3.04
C SER A 215 1.09 -12.82 -3.34
N GLY A 216 1.25 -11.59 -2.83
CA GLY A 216 0.33 -10.48 -3.06
C GLY A 216 -0.74 -10.28 -1.98
N LYS A 217 -0.62 -10.90 -0.80
CA LYS A 217 -1.58 -10.77 0.32
C LYS A 217 -1.95 -9.32 0.63
N THR A 218 -0.95 -8.46 0.87
CA THR A 218 -1.19 -7.04 1.22
C THR A 218 -1.91 -6.29 0.11
N THR A 219 -1.57 -6.55 -1.15
CA THR A 219 -2.24 -5.95 -2.31
C THR A 219 -3.70 -6.38 -2.41
N MET A 220 -3.95 -7.68 -2.27
CA MET A 220 -5.29 -8.26 -2.28
C MET A 220 -6.13 -7.75 -1.10
N LEU A 221 -5.54 -7.69 0.10
CA LEU A 221 -6.20 -7.22 1.31
C LEU A 221 -6.55 -5.73 1.23
N ARG A 222 -5.67 -4.90 0.63
CA ARG A 222 -5.95 -3.48 0.37
C ARG A 222 -7.13 -3.30 -0.55
N ASP A 223 -7.20 -4.08 -1.63
CA ASP A 223 -8.30 -3.98 -2.58
C ASP A 223 -9.61 -4.55 -2.03
N LEU A 224 -9.56 -5.60 -1.20
CA LEU A 224 -10.72 -6.06 -0.40
C LEU A 224 -11.22 -4.96 0.54
N CYS A 225 -10.31 -4.25 1.21
CA CYS A 225 -10.65 -3.13 2.07
C CYS A 225 -11.36 -2.02 1.28
N ARG A 226 -10.84 -1.64 0.12
CA ARG A 226 -11.45 -0.66 -0.78
C ARG A 226 -12.84 -1.08 -1.22
N LEU A 227 -13.00 -2.34 -1.64
CA LEU A 227 -14.28 -2.87 -2.11
C LEU A 227 -15.33 -2.90 -0.98
N LEU A 228 -14.98 -3.42 0.19
CA LEU A 228 -15.86 -3.43 1.37
C LEU A 228 -16.16 -2.02 1.84
N GLY A 229 -15.14 -1.18 2.01
CA GLY A 229 -15.27 0.21 2.46
C GLY A 229 -15.95 1.14 1.45
N SER A 230 -16.37 0.66 0.29
CA SER A 230 -17.24 1.41 -0.62
C SER A 230 -18.69 1.46 -0.15
N THR A 231 -19.15 0.46 0.62
CA THR A 231 -20.55 0.29 1.05
C THR A 231 -20.69 0.00 2.53
N GLU A 232 -19.73 -0.69 3.14
CA GLU A 232 -19.77 -1.15 4.52
C GLU A 232 -18.87 -0.29 5.42
N ARG A 233 -19.19 -0.19 6.70
CA ARG A 233 -18.30 0.44 7.69
C ARG A 233 -17.17 -0.51 8.02
N VAL A 234 -15.96 -0.10 7.68
CA VAL A 234 -14.75 -0.89 7.87
C VAL A 234 -13.84 -0.22 8.89
N SER A 235 -13.35 -0.96 9.87
CA SER A 235 -12.18 -0.54 10.65
C SER A 235 -10.96 -1.33 10.21
N LEU A 236 -9.98 -0.64 9.64
CA LEU A 236 -8.72 -1.22 9.22
C LEU A 236 -7.67 -1.07 10.32
N ILE A 237 -7.21 -2.19 10.88
CA ILE A 237 -6.10 -2.22 11.85
C ILE A 237 -4.82 -2.52 11.06
N ASP A 238 -4.09 -1.48 10.72
CA ASP A 238 -2.87 -1.52 9.90
C ASP A 238 -1.63 -1.37 10.77
N THR A 239 -1.24 -2.45 11.44
CA THR A 239 -0.16 -2.45 12.43
C THR A 239 1.18 -2.00 11.83
N ARG A 240 1.45 -2.38 10.58
CA ARG A 240 2.70 -2.08 9.85
C ARG A 240 2.59 -0.88 8.91
N GLY A 241 1.41 -0.27 8.78
CA GLY A 241 1.16 0.82 7.82
C GLY A 241 1.34 0.38 6.36
N GLU A 242 1.13 -0.90 6.05
CA GLU A 242 1.36 -1.43 4.70
C GLU A 242 0.12 -1.40 3.82
N ILE A 243 -1.07 -1.42 4.43
CA ILE A 243 -2.35 -1.47 3.70
C ILE A 243 -2.78 -0.06 3.31
N ALA A 244 -2.96 0.83 4.28
CA ALA A 244 -3.40 2.21 4.04
C ALA A 244 -2.24 3.17 3.69
N GLY A 245 -1.01 2.86 4.13
CA GLY A 245 0.15 3.73 3.92
C GLY A 245 -0.05 5.12 4.49
N VAL A 246 -0.50 5.22 5.75
CA VAL A 246 -0.85 6.50 6.37
C VAL A 246 0.37 7.43 6.44
N ALA A 247 0.20 8.65 5.92
CA ALA A 247 1.16 9.73 6.09
C ALA A 247 0.44 10.97 6.61
N HIS A 248 0.97 11.58 7.67
CA HIS A 248 0.37 12.76 8.32
C HIS A 248 -1.13 12.58 8.67
N GLY A 249 -1.51 11.40 9.13
CA GLY A 249 -2.89 11.06 9.48
C GLY A 249 -3.83 10.80 8.30
N VAL A 250 -3.34 10.80 7.07
CA VAL A 250 -4.14 10.60 5.86
C VAL A 250 -3.72 9.28 5.18
N PRO A 251 -4.67 8.35 4.90
CA PRO A 251 -4.42 7.19 4.05
C PRO A 251 -3.94 7.62 2.67
N GLN A 252 -2.87 7.03 2.17
CA GLN A 252 -2.30 7.35 0.86
C GLN A 252 -2.77 6.39 -0.23
N TYR A 253 -3.32 5.25 0.17
CA TYR A 253 -4.00 4.33 -0.72
C TYR A 253 -5.51 4.47 -0.55
N ASP A 254 -6.24 4.20 -1.63
CA ASP A 254 -7.68 4.08 -1.60
C ASP A 254 -8.06 2.79 -0.86
N VAL A 255 -8.62 2.94 0.33
CA VAL A 255 -9.08 1.85 1.20
C VAL A 255 -10.61 1.84 1.34
N GLY A 256 -11.31 2.69 0.58
CA GLY A 256 -12.78 2.83 0.60
C GLY A 256 -13.27 4.00 1.46
N LEU A 257 -14.42 4.56 1.05
CA LEU A 257 -14.97 5.79 1.62
C LEU A 257 -15.43 5.65 3.08
N HIS A 258 -15.84 4.44 3.49
CA HIS A 258 -16.38 4.14 4.81
C HIS A 258 -15.36 3.38 5.68
N THR A 259 -14.06 3.62 5.44
CA THR A 259 -12.98 2.94 6.18
C THR A 259 -12.30 3.88 7.17
N ASP A 260 -12.36 3.53 8.45
CA ASP A 260 -11.57 4.15 9.51
C ASP A 260 -10.25 3.40 9.67
N VAL A 261 -9.11 4.12 9.65
CA VAL A 261 -7.78 3.51 9.69
C VAL A 261 -7.13 3.70 11.06
N LEU A 262 -6.83 2.59 11.72
CA LEU A 262 -6.08 2.50 12.96
C LEU A 262 -4.64 2.09 12.64
N SER A 263 -3.79 3.08 12.35
CA SER A 263 -2.41 2.86 11.90
C SER A 263 -1.42 2.81 13.06
N GLY A 264 -0.57 1.77 13.08
CA GLY A 264 0.50 1.61 14.07
C GLY A 264 0.03 1.15 15.46
N PHE A 265 -1.25 0.84 15.62
CA PHE A 265 -1.77 0.17 16.82
C PHE A 265 -1.44 -1.31 16.80
N SER A 266 -1.23 -1.90 17.99
CA SER A 266 -1.28 -3.35 18.12
C SER A 266 -2.69 -3.85 17.74
N ARG A 267 -2.80 -5.11 17.33
CA ARG A 267 -4.10 -5.66 16.89
C ARG A 267 -5.13 -5.64 18.02
N ASN A 268 -4.71 -5.95 19.25
CA ASN A 268 -5.59 -5.93 20.41
C ASN A 268 -6.08 -4.51 20.75
N GLU A 269 -5.19 -3.53 20.80
CA GLU A 269 -5.56 -2.13 21.06
C GLU A 269 -6.49 -1.59 19.97
N GLY A 270 -6.13 -1.82 18.69
CA GLY A 270 -6.94 -1.42 17.56
C GLY A 270 -8.33 -2.07 17.56
N ALA A 271 -8.43 -3.36 17.92
CA ALA A 271 -9.68 -4.07 18.05
C ALA A 271 -10.60 -3.46 19.11
N VAL A 272 -10.04 -3.18 20.30
CA VAL A 272 -10.79 -2.57 21.42
C VAL A 272 -11.32 -1.19 21.02
N ILE A 273 -10.50 -0.36 20.36
CA ILE A 273 -10.91 0.97 19.89
C ILE A 273 -11.99 0.83 18.82
N ALA A 274 -11.78 -0.02 17.81
CA ALA A 274 -12.73 -0.23 16.72
C ALA A 274 -14.12 -0.62 17.26
N LEU A 275 -14.17 -1.60 18.15
CA LEU A 275 -15.44 -2.09 18.73
C LEU A 275 -16.15 -1.06 19.59
N ARG A 276 -15.40 -0.28 20.39
CA ARG A 276 -15.99 0.65 21.36
C ARG A 276 -16.55 1.92 20.74
N VAL A 277 -15.90 2.44 19.67
CA VAL A 277 -16.18 3.80 19.18
C VAL A 277 -16.47 3.89 17.69
N MET A 278 -16.05 2.92 16.86
CA MET A 278 -16.24 3.00 15.40
C MET A 278 -17.46 2.21 14.92
N ALA A 279 -17.96 1.23 15.68
CA ALA A 279 -19.11 0.38 15.35
C ALA A 279 -19.04 -0.19 13.91
N PRO A 280 -17.96 -0.90 13.54
CA PRO A 280 -17.76 -1.39 12.19
C PRO A 280 -18.65 -2.61 11.89
N ASP A 281 -18.98 -2.80 10.60
CA ASP A 281 -19.56 -4.03 10.07
C ASP A 281 -18.46 -5.07 9.79
N TYR A 282 -17.26 -4.57 9.40
CA TYR A 282 -16.07 -5.38 9.18
C TYR A 282 -14.86 -4.81 9.90
N ILE A 283 -14.05 -5.71 10.47
CA ILE A 283 -12.67 -5.38 10.88
C ILE A 283 -11.73 -6.09 9.91
N ILE A 284 -10.83 -5.30 9.31
CA ILE A 284 -9.77 -5.81 8.45
C ILE A 284 -8.44 -5.62 9.18
N CYS A 285 -7.63 -6.67 9.23
CA CYS A 285 -6.29 -6.58 9.80
C CYS A 285 -5.26 -7.26 8.92
N ASP A 286 -4.01 -6.84 9.08
CA ASP A 286 -2.85 -7.43 8.43
C ASP A 286 -2.58 -8.87 8.90
N GLU A 287 -1.36 -9.35 8.82
CA GLU A 287 -1.02 -10.75 9.00
C GLU A 287 -1.15 -11.23 10.46
N ILE A 288 -1.95 -12.29 10.69
CA ILE A 288 -2.02 -13.00 11.97
C ILE A 288 -0.73 -13.80 12.15
N GLY A 289 0.07 -13.45 13.17
CA GLY A 289 1.37 -14.07 13.42
C GLY A 289 1.49 -14.75 14.78
N THR A 290 0.77 -14.30 15.79
CA THR A 290 0.92 -14.74 17.18
C THR A 290 -0.39 -15.27 17.78
N TYR A 291 -0.29 -15.89 18.95
CA TYR A 291 -1.47 -16.33 19.73
C TYR A 291 -2.27 -15.14 20.25
N GLU A 292 -1.58 -14.05 20.62
CA GLU A 292 -2.21 -12.81 21.09
C GLU A 292 -3.05 -12.18 19.97
N ASP A 293 -2.61 -12.27 18.71
CA ASP A 293 -3.38 -11.86 17.57
C ASP A 293 -4.67 -12.67 17.42
N ALA A 294 -4.56 -13.99 17.58
CA ALA A 294 -5.71 -14.88 17.50
C ALA A 294 -6.72 -14.62 18.63
N GLU A 295 -6.25 -14.38 19.84
CA GLU A 295 -7.09 -14.05 20.98
C GLU A 295 -7.87 -12.73 20.76
N ALA A 296 -7.20 -11.70 20.24
CA ALA A 296 -7.84 -10.44 19.88
C ALA A 296 -8.97 -10.64 18.85
N LEU A 297 -8.75 -11.47 17.81
CA LEU A 297 -9.77 -11.77 16.80
C LEU A 297 -10.95 -12.59 17.37
N MET A 298 -10.70 -13.47 18.32
CA MET A 298 -11.78 -14.20 19.02
C MET A 298 -12.68 -13.25 19.78
N GLN A 299 -12.13 -12.25 20.47
CA GLN A 299 -12.91 -11.23 21.17
C GLN A 299 -13.78 -10.40 20.22
N ILE A 300 -13.24 -10.00 19.05
CA ILE A 300 -13.97 -9.28 18.00
C ILE A 300 -15.16 -10.14 17.50
N HIS A 301 -14.90 -11.40 17.20
CA HIS A 301 -15.93 -12.32 16.69
C HIS A 301 -17.13 -12.45 17.64
N GLY A 302 -16.87 -12.52 18.95
CA GLY A 302 -17.90 -12.55 19.98
C GLY A 302 -18.84 -11.33 20.00
N CYS A 303 -18.46 -10.23 19.37
CA CYS A 303 -19.26 -9.01 19.22
C CYS A 303 -20.09 -8.96 17.92
N GLY A 304 -20.07 -10.02 17.09
CA GLY A 304 -20.84 -10.11 15.85
C GLY A 304 -20.27 -9.35 14.66
N VAL A 305 -19.05 -8.82 14.78
CA VAL A 305 -18.34 -8.12 13.70
C VAL A 305 -17.63 -9.13 12.80
N LYS A 306 -17.72 -8.97 11.50
CA LYS A 306 -17.06 -9.84 10.52
C LYS A 306 -15.58 -9.49 10.39
N ILE A 307 -14.73 -10.48 10.16
CA ILE A 307 -13.29 -10.32 10.15
C ILE A 307 -12.73 -10.72 8.80
N VAL A 308 -11.87 -9.87 8.24
CA VAL A 308 -11.00 -10.19 7.11
C VAL A 308 -9.55 -10.06 7.57
N ALA A 309 -8.78 -11.13 7.49
CA ALA A 309 -7.40 -11.11 7.94
C ALA A 309 -6.50 -11.88 6.99
N ALA A 310 -5.19 -11.54 6.98
CA ALA A 310 -4.21 -12.33 6.27
C ALA A 310 -3.46 -13.29 7.20
N ALA A 311 -2.92 -14.38 6.62
CA ALA A 311 -2.01 -15.29 7.30
C ALA A 311 -0.92 -15.81 6.34
N HIS A 312 0.21 -16.20 6.91
CA HIS A 312 1.24 -16.86 6.13
C HIS A 312 0.98 -18.36 6.09
N ALA A 313 0.70 -18.92 4.92
CA ALA A 313 0.55 -20.36 4.73
C ALA A 313 0.96 -20.79 3.31
N GLY A 314 1.41 -22.02 3.20
CA GLY A 314 1.86 -22.61 1.93
C GLY A 314 0.83 -23.48 1.23
N SER A 315 -0.17 -23.96 1.95
CA SER A 315 -1.26 -24.80 1.44
C SER A 315 -2.54 -24.64 2.27
N MET A 316 -3.64 -25.21 1.80
CA MET A 316 -4.91 -25.22 2.53
C MET A 316 -4.81 -26.12 3.78
N GLU A 317 -4.05 -27.18 3.72
CA GLU A 317 -3.77 -28.07 4.84
C GLU A 317 -2.96 -27.35 5.94
N ASP A 318 -1.98 -26.53 5.54
CA ASP A 318 -1.20 -25.69 6.48
C ASP A 318 -2.12 -24.70 7.20
N ILE A 319 -3.08 -24.07 6.50
CA ILE A 319 -4.07 -23.18 7.12
C ILE A 319 -4.86 -23.94 8.20
N MET A 320 -5.37 -25.12 7.88
CA MET A 320 -6.25 -25.91 8.76
C MET A 320 -5.54 -26.51 9.97
N SER A 321 -4.24 -26.79 9.85
CA SER A 321 -3.45 -27.45 10.89
C SER A 321 -2.64 -26.49 11.77
N ARG A 322 -2.48 -25.22 11.37
CA ARG A 322 -1.66 -24.25 12.08
C ARG A 322 -2.25 -23.91 13.45
N GLU A 323 -1.47 -24.13 14.50
CA GLU A 323 -1.90 -23.98 15.90
C GLU A 323 -2.48 -22.59 16.20
N THR A 324 -1.93 -21.50 15.62
CA THR A 324 -2.43 -20.14 15.81
C THR A 324 -3.74 -19.86 15.09
N LEU A 325 -4.04 -20.56 13.99
CA LEU A 325 -5.25 -20.34 13.18
C LEU A 325 -6.38 -21.30 13.54
N LYS A 326 -6.05 -22.50 14.01
CA LYS A 326 -7.04 -23.54 14.31
C LYS A 326 -8.12 -23.10 15.28
N PRO A 327 -7.84 -22.44 16.41
CA PRO A 327 -8.88 -21.94 17.32
C PRO A 327 -9.86 -20.97 16.64
N LEU A 328 -9.36 -20.12 15.75
CA LEU A 328 -10.18 -19.17 14.98
C LEU A 328 -11.11 -19.88 13.99
N ILE A 329 -10.60 -20.90 13.33
CA ILE A 329 -11.34 -21.71 12.36
C ILE A 329 -12.42 -22.54 13.09
N ASP A 330 -12.07 -23.20 14.19
CA ASP A 330 -12.97 -24.03 14.98
C ASP A 330 -14.10 -23.19 15.62
N ALA A 331 -13.78 -21.97 16.05
CA ALA A 331 -14.77 -21.00 16.56
C ALA A 331 -15.65 -20.39 15.45
N GLY A 332 -15.22 -20.48 14.17
CA GLY A 332 -15.93 -19.94 13.01
C GLY A 332 -15.78 -18.44 12.85
N VAL A 333 -14.64 -17.91 13.23
CA VAL A 333 -14.28 -16.50 12.99
C VAL A 333 -14.28 -16.19 11.49
N PHE A 334 -13.95 -17.18 10.66
CA PHE A 334 -13.93 -17.09 9.21
C PHE A 334 -14.90 -18.09 8.58
N GLU A 335 -15.78 -17.64 7.70
CA GLU A 335 -16.63 -18.49 6.85
C GLU A 335 -15.87 -18.99 5.64
N TYR A 336 -14.85 -18.26 5.19
CA TYR A 336 -14.07 -18.60 4.00
C TYR A 336 -12.58 -18.55 4.28
N ALA A 337 -11.83 -19.42 3.62
CA ALA A 337 -10.39 -19.32 3.49
C ALA A 337 -10.01 -19.26 2.00
N ALA A 338 -9.10 -18.36 1.65
CA ALA A 338 -8.55 -18.24 0.32
C ALA A 338 -7.03 -18.40 0.37
N LEU A 339 -6.49 -19.21 -0.53
CA LEU A 339 -5.05 -19.39 -0.70
C LEU A 339 -4.60 -18.71 -1.98
N LEU A 340 -3.65 -17.81 -1.85
CA LEU A 340 -2.99 -17.18 -2.99
C LEU A 340 -1.92 -18.10 -3.59
N GLY A 341 -1.71 -17.96 -4.89
CA GLY A 341 -0.70 -18.67 -5.65
C GLY A 341 0.74 -18.27 -5.28
N SER A 342 1.68 -18.72 -6.10
CA SER A 342 3.10 -18.50 -5.86
C SER A 342 3.51 -17.05 -6.10
N SER A 343 4.70 -16.68 -5.60
CA SER A 343 5.31 -15.36 -5.85
C SER A 343 5.66 -15.09 -7.32
N THR A 344 5.62 -16.12 -8.18
CA THR A 344 5.81 -15.96 -9.63
C THR A 344 4.57 -15.39 -10.32
N MET A 345 3.38 -15.53 -9.71
CA MET A 345 2.12 -14.93 -10.14
C MET A 345 1.39 -14.31 -8.96
N PRO A 346 1.90 -13.18 -8.42
CA PRO A 346 1.31 -12.53 -7.25
C PRO A 346 -0.15 -12.14 -7.49
N GLY A 347 -1.02 -12.36 -6.49
CA GLY A 347 -2.45 -12.06 -6.59
C GLY A 347 -3.28 -13.12 -7.28
N SER A 348 -2.70 -14.17 -7.84
CA SER A 348 -3.47 -15.30 -8.37
C SER A 348 -4.12 -16.10 -7.24
N LEU A 349 -5.39 -16.49 -7.40
CA LEU A 349 -6.08 -17.40 -6.48
C LEU A 349 -5.70 -18.84 -6.81
N SER A 350 -5.22 -19.58 -5.81
CA SER A 350 -4.94 -21.01 -5.92
C SER A 350 -6.14 -21.84 -5.48
N ALA A 351 -6.80 -21.44 -4.40
CA ALA A 351 -8.00 -22.12 -3.89
C ALA A 351 -8.86 -21.15 -3.06
N VAL A 352 -10.17 -21.37 -3.06
CA VAL A 352 -11.13 -20.78 -2.13
C VAL A 352 -11.93 -21.91 -1.52
N LYS A 353 -12.02 -21.94 -0.19
CA LYS A 353 -12.76 -22.97 0.54
C LYS A 353 -13.75 -22.32 1.50
N ARG A 354 -14.99 -22.79 1.52
CA ARG A 354 -15.93 -22.49 2.59
C ARG A 354 -15.60 -23.35 3.80
N LEU A 355 -15.44 -22.75 4.96
CA LEU A 355 -15.02 -23.42 6.19
C LEU A 355 -16.21 -23.93 7.03
N ARG A 356 -17.37 -23.32 6.86
CA ARG A 356 -18.64 -23.75 7.49
C ARG A 356 -19.73 -23.94 6.46
N GLU A 357 -20.53 -24.96 6.63
CA GLU A 357 -21.83 -25.08 5.96
C GLU A 357 -22.83 -24.10 6.58
N PRO A 358 -23.83 -23.62 5.81
CA PRO A 358 -24.78 -22.62 6.27
C PRO A 358 -25.68 -23.16 7.39
#